data_b07e77e88debfa53a984e61a970bf80b
#
_entry.id   b07e77e88debfa53a984e61a970bf80b
#
_cell.length_a   1.000
_cell.length_b   1.000
_cell.length_c   1.000
_cell.angle_alpha   90.00
_cell.angle_beta   90.00
_cell.angle_gamma   90.00
#
_symmetry.space_group_name_H-M   'P 1'
#
loop_
_entity.id
_entity.type
_entity.pdbx_description
1 polymer ?
#
loop_
_entity_poly.entity_id
_entity_poly.type
_entity_poly.pdbx_seq_one_letter_code
_entity_poly.pdbx_strand_id
1 'polypeptide(L)'
;LYSSVKDALQQFPLQIHFQMNIILAKPRGFCAGVTRAIETVEKALAKFGPPIYVRHEIVHNKFVVESLRKKGAIFVDEVDQIPVGAITIFSAHGVSDRVEEDSLARGLDVIDATCPLVSKVHREAKKYEEENYEIILIGHKGHPEVEGTSGRVKKDVILVTDENDARTVEIKHPEKIAYVTQTTLSVDDTKKIVEILEKRFPQIQLGLATKDICYATQNRQDAVRSLSKMVDILLVIGAKNSSNSNRLRDLGEECGLPSYLINGGSNVDPRWFENIKTIGLTAGASAPEVLVQDVVNKIKEISKSEVVVSDMDGITENTFFALPKKVRK
;
A
#
# COMPACT_ATOMS: atom_id res chain seq x y z
N LEU A 1 -61.01 33.12 26.91
CA LEU A 1 -60.72 31.72 26.60
C LEU A 1 -60.06 31.52 25.23
N TYR A 2 -59.33 32.52 24.67
CA TYR A 2 -58.64 32.41 23.37
C TYR A 2 -57.17 32.78 23.39
N SER A 3 -56.55 32.97 24.59
CA SER A 3 -55.14 33.36 24.71
C SER A 3 -54.20 32.22 25.14
N SER A 4 -54.66 31.03 25.46
CA SER A 4 -53.81 29.98 26.06
C SER A 4 -53.30 28.89 25.11
N VAL A 5 -53.66 28.92 23.83
CA VAL A 5 -53.24 27.90 22.87
C VAL A 5 -52.01 28.34 22.00
N LYS A 6 -51.73 29.66 21.98
CA LYS A 6 -50.55 30.15 21.24
C LYS A 6 -49.22 30.01 22.01
N ASP A 7 -49.27 29.94 23.34
CA ASP A 7 -48.04 29.83 24.16
C ASP A 7 -47.49 28.39 24.32
N ALA A 8 -48.30 27.38 23.95
CA ALA A 8 -47.88 25.99 24.06
C ALA A 8 -47.08 25.46 22.86
N LEU A 9 -46.98 26.22 21.76
CA LEU A 9 -46.24 25.83 20.54
C LEU A 9 -44.84 26.44 20.40
N GLN A 10 -44.38 27.17 21.42
CA GLN A 10 -43.10 27.89 21.38
C GLN A 10 -41.95 27.26 22.19
N GLN A 11 -42.09 26.02 22.70
CA GLN A 11 -41.08 25.50 23.65
C GLN A 11 -40.42 24.13 23.31
N PHE A 12 -40.41 23.72 22.08
CA PHE A 12 -39.43 22.68 21.68
C PHE A 12 -38.90 23.04 20.30
N PRO A 13 -37.72 23.67 20.19
CA PRO A 13 -36.97 23.59 18.95
C PRO A 13 -36.66 22.10 18.79
N LEU A 14 -37.23 21.48 17.77
CA LEU A 14 -36.73 20.22 17.27
C LEU A 14 -35.24 20.42 16.96
N GLN A 15 -34.38 20.11 17.93
CA GLN A 15 -32.97 19.94 17.65
C GLN A 15 -32.89 18.76 16.69
N ILE A 16 -32.89 19.04 15.39
CA ILE A 16 -32.49 18.07 14.39
C ILE A 16 -31.02 17.77 14.73
N HIS A 17 -30.83 16.73 15.54
CA HIS A 17 -29.49 16.18 15.75
C HIS A 17 -29.04 15.60 14.42
N PHE A 18 -28.26 16.35 13.67
CA PHE A 18 -27.58 15.81 12.50
C PHE A 18 -26.60 14.77 13.02
N GLN A 19 -26.89 13.50 12.75
CA GLN A 19 -26.00 12.39 13.01
C GLN A 19 -25.02 12.29 11.86
N MET A 20 -23.72 12.23 12.16
CA MET A 20 -22.66 11.96 11.20
C MET A 20 -22.23 10.50 11.30
N ASN A 21 -22.17 9.79 10.21
CA ASN A 21 -21.75 8.40 10.20
C ASN A 21 -20.32 8.28 9.67
N ILE A 22 -19.53 7.42 10.29
CA ILE A 22 -18.24 6.96 9.78
C ILE A 22 -18.36 5.48 9.46
N ILE A 23 -18.11 5.09 8.21
CA ILE A 23 -18.09 3.70 7.78
C ILE A 23 -16.63 3.33 7.48
N LEU A 24 -16.13 2.33 8.19
CA LEU A 24 -14.78 1.83 8.05
C LEU A 24 -14.73 0.72 7.00
N ALA A 25 -13.83 0.84 6.03
CA ALA A 25 -13.61 -0.20 5.02
C ALA A 25 -13.15 -1.53 5.64
N LYS A 26 -13.54 -2.63 5.04
CA LYS A 26 -13.06 -3.97 5.40
C LYS A 26 -12.74 -4.78 4.13
N PRO A 27 -11.44 -5.21 3.92
CA PRO A 27 -10.29 -4.97 4.79
C PRO A 27 -9.71 -3.56 4.68
N ARG A 28 -8.94 -3.17 5.69
CA ARG A 28 -8.13 -1.94 5.72
C ARG A 28 -6.83 -2.17 6.49
N GLY A 29 -5.86 -1.26 6.34
CA GLY A 29 -4.63 -1.26 7.14
C GLY A 29 -3.68 -2.41 6.80
N PHE A 30 -2.84 -2.80 7.74
CA PHE A 30 -1.73 -3.72 7.53
C PHE A 30 -2.11 -5.02 6.84
N CYS A 31 -1.33 -5.39 5.81
CA CYS A 31 -1.37 -6.71 5.20
C CYS A 31 -0.31 -7.64 5.81
N ALA A 32 -0.40 -8.96 5.55
CA ALA A 32 0.54 -9.94 6.08
C ALA A 32 2.01 -9.67 5.70
N GLY A 33 2.28 -9.11 4.51
CA GLY A 33 3.63 -8.74 4.06
C GLY A 33 4.21 -7.61 4.90
N VAL A 34 3.41 -6.58 5.16
CA VAL A 34 3.77 -5.43 5.99
C VAL A 34 3.97 -5.84 7.45
N THR A 35 3.04 -6.59 8.03
CA THR A 35 3.17 -7.11 9.40
C THR A 35 4.47 -7.91 9.56
N ARG A 36 4.75 -8.84 8.62
CA ARG A 36 5.99 -9.62 8.62
C ARG A 36 7.24 -8.74 8.59
N ALA A 37 7.25 -7.69 7.75
CA ALA A 37 8.42 -6.83 7.62
C ALA A 37 8.68 -6.02 8.90
N ILE A 38 7.64 -5.45 9.50
CA ILE A 38 7.73 -4.69 10.76
C ILE A 38 8.19 -5.62 11.91
N GLU A 39 7.54 -6.77 12.06
CA GLU A 39 7.91 -7.75 13.09
C GLU A 39 9.34 -8.25 12.92
N THR A 40 9.85 -8.34 11.68
CA THR A 40 11.25 -8.72 11.42
C THR A 40 12.22 -7.73 12.07
N VAL A 41 11.97 -6.41 11.92
CA VAL A 41 12.80 -5.37 12.54
C VAL A 41 12.68 -5.42 14.06
N GLU A 42 11.46 -5.52 14.60
CA GLU A 42 11.22 -5.58 16.05
C GLU A 42 11.89 -6.80 16.69
N LYS A 43 11.78 -7.97 16.07
CA LYS A 43 12.43 -9.19 16.54
C LYS A 43 13.95 -9.12 16.43
N ALA A 44 14.49 -8.49 15.38
CA ALA A 44 15.92 -8.26 15.25
C ALA A 44 16.44 -7.35 16.37
N LEU A 45 15.76 -6.23 16.63
CA LEU A 45 16.09 -5.32 17.74
C LEU A 45 16.04 -6.04 19.11
N ALA A 46 15.03 -6.87 19.34
CA ALA A 46 14.89 -7.61 20.58
C ALA A 46 15.98 -8.69 20.76
N LYS A 47 16.38 -9.34 19.66
CA LYS A 47 17.33 -10.47 19.69
C LYS A 47 18.78 -10.03 19.73
N PHE A 48 19.13 -9.02 18.94
CA PHE A 48 20.52 -8.61 18.70
C PHE A 48 20.88 -7.28 19.36
N GLY A 49 19.87 -6.54 19.82
CA GLY A 49 20.05 -5.18 20.33
C GLY A 49 20.23 -4.14 19.21
N PRO A 50 20.07 -2.84 19.54
CA PRO A 50 20.37 -1.76 18.63
C PRO A 50 21.90 -1.54 18.47
N PRO A 51 22.37 -0.99 17.32
CA PRO A 51 21.58 -0.57 16.18
C PRO A 51 21.29 -1.73 15.22
N ILE A 52 20.11 -1.70 14.58
CA ILE A 52 19.77 -2.54 13.43
C ILE A 52 19.63 -1.63 12.21
N TYR A 53 20.36 -1.90 11.16
CA TYR A 53 20.31 -1.12 9.93
C TYR A 53 19.20 -1.63 9.01
N VAL A 54 18.43 -0.74 8.42
CA VAL A 54 17.35 -1.08 7.48
C VAL A 54 17.58 -0.30 6.20
N ARG A 55 17.78 -1.02 5.08
CA ARG A 55 17.92 -0.38 3.77
C ARG A 55 16.56 0.03 3.23
N HIS A 56 16.40 1.31 2.98
CA HIS A 56 15.16 2.03 2.66
C HIS A 56 14.13 1.94 3.80
N GLU A 57 13.02 2.63 3.67
CA GLU A 57 11.89 2.48 4.57
C GLU A 57 11.42 1.02 4.57
N ILE A 58 11.23 0.42 5.73
CA ILE A 58 10.76 -0.98 5.84
C ILE A 58 9.44 -1.18 5.12
N VAL A 59 8.56 -0.19 5.17
CA VAL A 59 7.32 0.01 4.44
C VAL A 59 7.07 1.51 4.28
N HIS A 60 6.32 1.93 3.27
CA HIS A 60 6.00 3.34 3.03
C HIS A 60 4.98 3.89 4.05
N ASN A 61 5.46 4.14 5.28
CA ASN A 61 4.68 4.78 6.33
C ASN A 61 5.58 5.46 7.35
N LYS A 62 5.53 6.79 7.40
CA LYS A 62 6.38 7.60 8.29
C LYS A 62 6.19 7.25 9.77
N PHE A 63 4.95 7.01 10.22
CA PHE A 63 4.67 6.64 11.62
C PHE A 63 5.38 5.34 12.00
N VAL A 64 5.33 4.33 11.12
CA VAL A 64 6.02 3.05 11.33
C VAL A 64 7.53 3.25 11.37
N VAL A 65 8.10 3.96 10.40
CA VAL A 65 9.55 4.25 10.33
C VAL A 65 10.02 4.96 11.59
N GLU A 66 9.33 6.03 12.02
CA GLU A 66 9.69 6.77 13.23
C GLU A 66 9.54 5.93 14.52
N SER A 67 8.52 5.07 14.58
CA SER A 67 8.36 4.13 15.70
C SER A 67 9.55 3.17 15.83
N LEU A 68 10.02 2.63 14.70
CA LEU A 68 11.18 1.73 14.68
C LEU A 68 12.50 2.48 14.94
N ARG A 69 12.65 3.72 14.45
CA ARG A 69 13.81 4.59 14.80
C ARG A 69 13.93 4.80 16.29
N LYS A 70 12.81 5.09 16.97
CA LYS A 70 12.77 5.24 18.44
C LYS A 70 13.18 3.96 19.19
N LYS A 71 13.02 2.79 18.56
CA LYS A 71 13.43 1.50 19.10
C LYS A 71 14.90 1.16 18.79
N GLY A 72 15.60 1.97 17.97
CA GLY A 72 17.01 1.80 17.63
C GLY A 72 17.29 1.26 16.23
N ALA A 73 16.30 1.26 15.33
CA ALA A 73 16.54 1.01 13.91
C ALA A 73 17.14 2.24 13.23
N ILE A 74 18.13 2.04 12.37
CA ILE A 74 18.76 3.08 11.55
C ILE A 74 18.41 2.82 10.10
N PHE A 75 17.68 3.75 9.49
CA PHE A 75 17.29 3.66 8.07
C PHE A 75 18.32 4.37 7.21
N VAL A 76 18.79 3.68 6.18
CA VAL A 76 19.78 4.17 5.21
C VAL A 76 19.29 3.93 3.79
N ASP A 77 19.78 4.72 2.85
CA ASP A 77 19.41 4.57 1.45
C ASP A 77 20.31 3.54 0.74
N GLU A 78 21.63 3.56 1.05
CA GLU A 78 22.59 2.68 0.39
C GLU A 78 23.38 1.83 1.37
N VAL A 79 23.84 0.67 0.90
CA VAL A 79 24.55 -0.30 1.75
C VAL A 79 25.95 0.18 2.17
N ASP A 80 26.56 1.12 1.43
CA ASP A 80 27.85 1.71 1.78
C ASP A 80 27.81 2.58 3.04
N GLN A 81 26.62 3.07 3.41
CA GLN A 81 26.35 3.80 4.66
C GLN A 81 26.33 2.89 5.90
N ILE A 82 26.32 1.56 5.69
CA ILE A 82 26.21 0.58 6.79
C ILE A 82 27.62 0.17 7.23
N PRO A 83 27.94 0.15 8.54
CA PRO A 83 29.21 -0.36 9.04
C PRO A 83 29.45 -1.82 8.65
N VAL A 84 30.69 -2.18 8.35
CA VAL A 84 31.09 -3.54 8.01
C VAL A 84 30.65 -4.51 9.13
N GLY A 85 30.10 -5.65 8.76
CA GLY A 85 29.64 -6.67 9.68
C GLY A 85 28.33 -6.38 10.43
N ALA A 86 27.70 -5.23 10.18
CA ALA A 86 26.48 -4.87 10.90
C ALA A 86 25.27 -5.70 10.44
N ILE A 87 24.32 -5.87 11.37
CA ILE A 87 23.03 -6.52 11.06
C ILE A 87 22.20 -5.58 10.22
N THR A 88 21.78 -6.09 9.05
CA THR A 88 21.10 -5.31 8.01
C THR A 88 19.79 -5.98 7.61
N ILE A 89 18.73 -5.21 7.48
CA ILE A 89 17.43 -5.70 7.02
C ILE A 89 17.10 -5.09 5.66
N PHE A 90 16.76 -5.94 4.68
CA PHE A 90 16.14 -5.50 3.43
C PHE A 90 14.65 -5.27 3.63
N SER A 91 14.12 -4.19 3.05
CA SER A 91 12.71 -3.79 3.21
C SER A 91 11.73 -4.76 2.55
N ALA A 92 10.45 -4.56 2.81
CA ALA A 92 9.38 -5.36 2.21
C ALA A 92 9.35 -5.31 0.67
N HIS A 93 9.93 -4.26 0.07
CA HIS A 93 9.93 -4.01 -1.38
C HIS A 93 10.91 -4.89 -2.17
N GLY A 94 11.82 -5.56 -1.46
CA GLY A 94 12.89 -6.33 -2.08
C GLY A 94 14.07 -5.47 -2.56
N VAL A 95 15.11 -6.13 -3.04
CA VAL A 95 16.33 -5.48 -3.52
C VAL A 95 16.83 -6.16 -4.79
N SER A 96 17.70 -5.48 -5.54
CA SER A 96 18.42 -6.04 -6.69
C SER A 96 19.49 -7.05 -6.28
N ASP A 97 19.95 -7.89 -7.22
CA ASP A 97 21.07 -8.80 -7.01
C ASP A 97 22.34 -8.02 -6.63
N ARG A 98 22.58 -6.86 -7.25
CA ARG A 98 23.71 -5.98 -6.92
C ARG A 98 23.71 -5.57 -5.44
N VAL A 99 22.57 -5.20 -4.88
CA VAL A 99 22.47 -4.83 -3.46
C VAL A 99 22.79 -6.03 -2.55
N GLU A 100 22.39 -7.25 -2.93
CA GLU A 100 22.77 -8.47 -2.20
C GLU A 100 24.28 -8.70 -2.28
N GLU A 101 24.88 -8.59 -3.48
CA GLU A 101 26.32 -8.74 -3.70
C GLU A 101 27.14 -7.70 -2.93
N ASP A 102 26.77 -6.42 -3.00
CA ASP A 102 27.41 -5.33 -2.26
C ASP A 102 27.32 -5.57 -0.74
N SER A 103 26.18 -6.05 -0.26
CA SER A 103 25.98 -6.39 1.16
C SER A 103 26.88 -7.55 1.60
N LEU A 104 26.98 -8.57 0.75
CA LEU A 104 27.87 -9.72 1.01
C LEU A 104 29.34 -9.31 1.01
N ALA A 105 29.78 -8.51 0.03
CA ALA A 105 31.13 -7.98 -0.07
C ALA A 105 31.55 -7.14 1.15
N ARG A 106 30.60 -6.44 1.78
CA ARG A 106 30.81 -5.72 3.02
C ARG A 106 30.74 -6.59 4.28
N GLY A 107 30.47 -7.89 4.12
CA GLY A 107 30.31 -8.82 5.24
C GLY A 107 29.10 -8.51 6.16
N LEU A 108 28.05 -7.88 5.61
CA LEU A 108 26.84 -7.57 6.39
C LEU A 108 26.08 -8.84 6.78
N ASP A 109 25.54 -8.86 7.99
CA ASP A 109 24.67 -9.94 8.45
C ASP A 109 23.20 -9.67 8.03
N VAL A 110 22.87 -10.06 6.81
CA VAL A 110 21.59 -9.72 6.17
C VAL A 110 20.43 -10.58 6.71
N ILE A 111 19.31 -9.91 6.96
CA ILE A 111 17.98 -10.47 7.24
C ILE A 111 17.01 -9.94 6.15
N ASP A 112 16.54 -10.81 5.29
CA ASP A 112 15.64 -10.44 4.21
C ASP A 112 14.18 -10.38 4.68
N ALA A 113 13.62 -9.15 4.75
CA ALA A 113 12.21 -8.92 5.06
C ALA A 113 11.33 -8.73 3.81
N THR A 114 11.85 -8.96 2.60
CA THR A 114 11.08 -8.89 1.35
C THR A 114 9.78 -9.64 1.47
N CYS A 115 8.67 -9.02 1.06
CA CYS A 115 7.38 -9.68 1.03
C CYS A 115 7.42 -10.93 0.15
N PRO A 116 6.91 -12.09 0.59
CA PRO A 116 6.91 -13.30 -0.21
C PRO A 116 6.23 -13.17 -1.58
N LEU A 117 5.28 -12.24 -1.72
CA LEU A 117 4.61 -11.95 -2.99
C LEU A 117 5.51 -11.16 -3.94
N VAL A 118 6.34 -10.24 -3.42
CA VAL A 118 7.39 -9.56 -4.19
C VAL A 118 8.47 -10.57 -4.59
N SER A 119 8.91 -11.43 -3.67
CA SER A 119 9.87 -12.50 -3.97
C SER A 119 9.35 -13.47 -5.04
N LYS A 120 8.02 -13.64 -5.15
CA LYS A 120 7.41 -14.41 -6.24
C LYS A 120 7.68 -13.74 -7.59
N VAL A 121 7.42 -12.44 -7.71
CA VAL A 121 7.66 -11.65 -8.94
C VAL A 121 9.14 -11.71 -9.34
N HIS A 122 10.06 -11.56 -8.36
CA HIS A 122 11.51 -11.70 -8.61
C HIS A 122 11.87 -13.06 -9.20
N ARG A 123 11.32 -14.16 -8.66
CA ARG A 123 11.58 -15.50 -9.18
C ARG A 123 10.99 -15.71 -10.58
N GLU A 124 9.83 -15.15 -10.86
CA GLU A 124 9.21 -15.21 -12.19
C GLU A 124 10.06 -14.45 -13.22
N ALA A 125 10.53 -13.25 -12.89
CA ALA A 125 11.40 -12.48 -13.77
C ALA A 125 12.70 -13.26 -14.08
N LYS A 126 13.35 -13.84 -13.07
CA LYS A 126 14.55 -14.69 -13.28
C LYS A 126 14.26 -15.90 -14.16
N LYS A 127 13.14 -16.58 -13.94
CA LYS A 127 12.74 -17.72 -14.76
C LYS A 127 12.56 -17.32 -16.22
N TYR A 128 11.89 -16.19 -16.50
CA TYR A 128 11.75 -15.70 -17.87
C TYR A 128 13.08 -15.33 -18.51
N GLU A 129 14.01 -14.75 -17.74
CA GLU A 129 15.37 -14.50 -18.23
C GLU A 129 16.11 -15.79 -18.60
N GLU A 130 16.07 -16.82 -17.73
CA GLU A 130 16.67 -18.15 -17.96
C GLU A 130 16.09 -18.81 -19.20
N GLU A 131 14.80 -18.63 -19.45
CA GLU A 131 14.12 -19.12 -20.65
C GLU A 131 14.33 -18.19 -21.87
N ASN A 132 15.14 -17.13 -21.76
CA ASN A 132 15.45 -16.14 -22.80
C ASN A 132 14.25 -15.32 -23.28
N TYR A 133 13.28 -15.03 -22.45
CA TYR A 133 12.23 -14.08 -22.76
C TYR A 133 12.75 -12.63 -22.68
N GLU A 134 12.20 -11.74 -23.49
CA GLU A 134 12.26 -10.30 -23.29
C GLU A 134 11.20 -9.94 -22.25
N ILE A 135 11.58 -9.18 -21.21
CA ILE A 135 10.74 -9.00 -20.04
C ILE A 135 10.17 -7.59 -20.00
N ILE A 136 8.86 -7.47 -19.98
CA ILE A 136 8.15 -6.23 -19.67
C ILE A 136 7.85 -6.20 -18.17
N LEU A 137 8.17 -5.10 -17.51
CA LEU A 137 7.76 -4.83 -16.14
C LEU A 137 6.73 -3.70 -16.13
N ILE A 138 5.50 -4.01 -15.75
CA ILE A 138 4.47 -3.00 -15.56
C ILE A 138 4.61 -2.43 -14.14
N GLY A 139 4.86 -1.12 -14.01
CA GLY A 139 5.11 -0.52 -12.71
C GLY A 139 5.45 0.96 -12.75
N HIS A 140 5.57 1.59 -11.59
CA HIS A 140 5.89 3.01 -11.46
C HIS A 140 7.39 3.23 -11.44
N LYS A 141 7.89 4.07 -12.36
CA LYS A 141 9.31 4.45 -12.43
C LYS A 141 9.80 5.00 -11.07
N GLY A 142 10.96 4.53 -10.61
CA GLY A 142 11.57 4.97 -9.35
C GLY A 142 10.95 4.36 -8.09
N HIS A 143 10.01 3.44 -8.22
CA HIS A 143 9.49 2.71 -7.07
C HIS A 143 10.48 1.60 -6.64
N PRO A 144 10.81 1.45 -5.34
CA PRO A 144 11.79 0.45 -4.88
C PRO A 144 11.50 -0.99 -5.31
N GLU A 145 10.23 -1.39 -5.40
CA GLU A 145 9.85 -2.72 -5.90
C GLU A 145 10.18 -2.89 -7.39
N VAL A 146 10.02 -1.84 -8.18
CA VAL A 146 10.36 -1.85 -9.63
C VAL A 146 11.87 -1.91 -9.80
N GLU A 147 12.63 -1.13 -9.06
CA GLU A 147 14.10 -1.17 -9.06
C GLU A 147 14.63 -2.52 -8.59
N GLY A 148 14.05 -3.06 -7.52
CA GLY A 148 14.36 -4.39 -7.00
C GLY A 148 14.13 -5.46 -8.06
N THR A 149 12.95 -5.50 -8.68
CA THR A 149 12.58 -6.51 -9.68
C THR A 149 13.45 -6.38 -10.94
N SER A 150 13.65 -5.17 -11.47
CA SER A 150 14.52 -4.92 -12.63
C SER A 150 15.95 -5.39 -12.37
N GLY A 151 16.47 -5.14 -11.17
CA GLY A 151 17.83 -5.53 -10.79
C GLY A 151 17.99 -6.99 -10.40
N ARG A 152 16.96 -7.83 -10.52
CA ARG A 152 17.03 -9.29 -10.33
C ARG A 152 17.40 -10.04 -11.61
N VAL A 153 17.35 -9.39 -12.74
CA VAL A 153 17.71 -9.96 -14.05
C VAL A 153 18.92 -9.22 -14.61
N LYS A 154 19.70 -9.90 -15.43
CA LYS A 154 20.93 -9.35 -16.03
C LYS A 154 20.65 -8.57 -17.31
N LYS A 155 19.59 -8.94 -18.02
CA LYS A 155 19.14 -8.23 -19.22
C LYS A 155 18.30 -7.02 -18.84
N ASP A 156 18.28 -6.03 -19.72
CA ASP A 156 17.42 -4.87 -19.54
C ASP A 156 15.94 -5.29 -19.50
N VAL A 157 15.24 -4.79 -18.51
CA VAL A 157 13.79 -4.95 -18.38
C VAL A 157 13.11 -3.74 -18.99
N ILE A 158 12.10 -3.95 -19.81
CA ILE A 158 11.34 -2.89 -20.45
C ILE A 158 10.26 -2.44 -19.50
N LEU A 159 10.38 -1.20 -18.98
CA LEU A 159 9.38 -0.62 -18.08
C LEU A 159 8.21 -0.05 -18.90
N VAL A 160 7.00 -0.44 -18.52
CA VAL A 160 5.72 0.09 -19.03
C VAL A 160 4.97 0.69 -17.84
N THR A 161 4.69 1.99 -17.91
CA THR A 161 4.08 2.72 -16.78
C THR A 161 2.59 2.98 -16.99
N ASP A 162 2.14 3.05 -18.24
CA ASP A 162 0.77 3.38 -18.62
C ASP A 162 0.36 2.77 -19.96
N GLU A 163 -0.86 3.08 -20.40
CA GLU A 163 -1.40 2.61 -21.68
C GLU A 163 -0.63 3.17 -22.89
N ASN A 164 -0.07 4.40 -22.79
CA ASN A 164 0.68 4.99 -23.89
C ASN A 164 2.01 4.25 -24.09
N ASP A 165 2.73 3.97 -23.01
CA ASP A 165 3.92 3.11 -23.06
C ASP A 165 3.57 1.76 -23.68
N ALA A 166 2.46 1.14 -23.27
CA ALA A 166 2.02 -0.15 -23.83
C ALA A 166 1.74 -0.09 -25.33
N ARG A 167 1.24 1.06 -25.84
CA ARG A 167 0.98 1.27 -27.29
C ARG A 167 2.26 1.51 -28.09
N THR A 168 3.29 2.08 -27.48
CA THR A 168 4.49 2.55 -28.18
C THR A 168 5.73 1.71 -27.93
N VAL A 169 5.73 0.86 -26.89
CA VAL A 169 6.88 0.04 -26.52
C VAL A 169 7.41 -0.75 -27.73
N GLU A 170 8.73 -0.69 -27.92
CA GLU A 170 9.44 -1.45 -28.95
C GLU A 170 10.03 -2.73 -28.34
N ILE A 171 9.81 -3.84 -29.00
CA ILE A 171 10.23 -5.19 -28.59
C ILE A 171 11.09 -5.78 -29.70
N LYS A 172 12.26 -6.31 -29.34
CA LYS A 172 13.20 -6.92 -30.30
C LYS A 172 12.77 -8.32 -30.71
N HIS A 173 12.22 -9.07 -29.77
CA HIS A 173 11.84 -10.48 -29.93
C HIS A 173 10.36 -10.71 -29.62
N PRO A 174 9.44 -10.21 -30.46
CA PRO A 174 8.00 -10.27 -30.21
C PRO A 174 7.45 -11.70 -30.08
N GLU A 175 8.18 -12.69 -30.56
CA GLU A 175 7.84 -14.11 -30.45
C GLU A 175 8.16 -14.70 -29.07
N LYS A 176 8.93 -13.99 -28.25
CA LYS A 176 9.39 -14.50 -26.95
C LYS A 176 9.39 -13.43 -25.87
N ILE A 177 8.21 -12.98 -25.52
CA ILE A 177 7.97 -11.93 -24.53
C ILE A 177 7.23 -12.50 -23.33
N ALA A 178 7.59 -12.00 -22.14
CA ALA A 178 6.83 -12.21 -20.92
C ALA A 178 6.65 -10.88 -20.19
N TYR A 179 5.65 -10.77 -19.33
CA TYR A 179 5.54 -9.63 -18.45
C TYR A 179 5.38 -10.03 -16.98
N VAL A 180 5.82 -9.14 -16.09
CA VAL A 180 5.58 -9.17 -14.64
C VAL A 180 5.08 -7.81 -14.22
N THR A 181 4.45 -7.71 -13.04
CA THR A 181 3.92 -6.44 -12.55
C THR A 181 4.39 -6.11 -11.15
N GLN A 182 4.43 -4.81 -10.83
CA GLN A 182 4.50 -4.35 -9.45
C GLN A 182 3.24 -4.80 -8.70
N THR A 183 3.37 -5.17 -7.42
CA THR A 183 2.28 -5.80 -6.66
C THR A 183 1.19 -4.84 -6.19
N THR A 184 1.42 -3.52 -6.27
CA THR A 184 0.54 -2.48 -5.72
C THR A 184 -0.14 -1.58 -6.74
N LEU A 185 -0.28 -2.05 -7.98
CA LEU A 185 -0.89 -1.30 -9.08
C LEU A 185 -2.42 -1.27 -9.00
N SER A 186 -2.99 -0.40 -9.82
CA SER A 186 -4.40 -0.44 -10.20
C SER A 186 -4.73 -1.74 -10.93
N VAL A 187 -5.72 -2.47 -10.44
CA VAL A 187 -6.20 -3.70 -11.11
C VAL A 187 -6.76 -3.36 -12.51
N ASP A 188 -7.56 -2.30 -12.60
CA ASP A 188 -8.23 -1.92 -13.86
C ASP A 188 -7.25 -1.37 -14.89
N ASP A 189 -6.33 -0.48 -14.48
CA ASP A 189 -5.34 0.10 -15.39
C ASP A 189 -4.34 -0.95 -15.86
N THR A 190 -3.91 -1.83 -14.95
CA THR A 190 -3.05 -2.96 -15.34
C THR A 190 -3.74 -3.87 -16.35
N LYS A 191 -5.05 -4.13 -16.18
CA LYS A 191 -5.82 -4.90 -17.13
C LYS A 191 -5.84 -4.25 -18.51
N LYS A 192 -6.07 -2.93 -18.62
CA LYS A 192 -6.05 -2.20 -19.87
C LYS A 192 -4.67 -2.25 -20.56
N ILE A 193 -3.60 -2.04 -19.77
CA ILE A 193 -2.21 -2.16 -20.25
C ILE A 193 -1.97 -3.56 -20.83
N VAL A 194 -2.35 -4.61 -20.11
CA VAL A 194 -2.20 -6.00 -20.54
C VAL A 194 -3.00 -6.27 -21.81
N GLU A 195 -4.26 -5.82 -21.90
CA GLU A 195 -5.08 -5.98 -23.11
C GLU A 195 -4.45 -5.31 -24.35
N ILE A 196 -3.77 -4.18 -24.19
CA ILE A 196 -3.03 -3.53 -25.27
C ILE A 196 -1.82 -4.36 -25.68
N LEU A 197 -1.05 -4.83 -24.69
CA LEU A 197 0.13 -5.68 -24.97
C LEU A 197 -0.25 -6.99 -25.64
N GLU A 198 -1.32 -7.65 -25.20
CA GLU A 198 -1.84 -8.89 -25.82
C GLU A 198 -2.28 -8.69 -27.28
N LYS A 199 -2.93 -7.56 -27.58
CA LYS A 199 -3.33 -7.22 -28.96
C LYS A 199 -2.12 -6.96 -29.85
N ARG A 200 -1.06 -6.33 -29.32
CA ARG A 200 0.17 -6.05 -30.07
C ARG A 200 1.06 -7.27 -30.21
N PHE A 201 1.09 -8.10 -29.20
CA PHE A 201 1.97 -9.26 -29.08
C PHE A 201 1.16 -10.51 -28.66
N PRO A 202 0.45 -11.15 -29.60
CA PRO A 202 -0.45 -12.27 -29.27
C PRO A 202 0.24 -13.50 -28.65
N GLN A 203 1.57 -13.56 -28.73
CA GLN A 203 2.36 -14.66 -28.13
C GLN A 203 2.95 -14.30 -26.77
N ILE A 204 2.62 -13.09 -26.24
CA ILE A 204 3.10 -12.68 -24.93
C ILE A 204 2.73 -13.73 -23.88
N GLN A 205 3.74 -14.24 -23.19
CA GLN A 205 3.47 -15.17 -22.09
C GLN A 205 2.77 -14.42 -20.98
N LEU A 206 1.52 -14.78 -20.85
CA LEU A 206 0.76 -14.54 -19.64
C LEU A 206 1.42 -15.41 -18.58
N GLY A 207 2.41 -14.90 -17.90
CA GLY A 207 2.94 -15.59 -16.76
C GLY A 207 1.81 -15.87 -15.78
N LEU A 208 2.11 -16.44 -14.65
CA LEU A 208 1.20 -16.42 -13.49
C LEU A 208 0.82 -14.96 -13.11
N ALA A 209 1.28 -14.01 -13.92
CA ALA A 209 1.27 -12.55 -13.80
C ALA A 209 -0.12 -11.90 -13.73
N THR A 210 -1.17 -12.52 -14.25
CA THR A 210 -2.55 -12.06 -13.95
C THR A 210 -2.84 -12.08 -12.43
N LYS A 211 -1.89 -12.57 -11.62
CA LYS A 211 -1.94 -12.68 -10.15
C LYS A 211 -0.74 -12.04 -9.45
N ASP A 212 0.01 -11.14 -10.10
CA ASP A 212 1.12 -10.44 -9.45
C ASP A 212 0.63 -9.28 -8.58
N ILE A 213 -0.45 -8.60 -8.97
CA ILE A 213 -1.12 -7.69 -8.06
C ILE A 213 -1.55 -8.49 -6.84
N CYS A 214 -1.02 -8.12 -5.67
CA CYS A 214 -1.22 -8.93 -4.49
C CYS A 214 -2.68 -8.89 -3.99
N TYR A 215 -3.10 -9.96 -3.32
CA TYR A 215 -4.45 -10.06 -2.75
C TYR A 215 -4.80 -8.84 -1.88
N ALA A 216 -3.84 -8.33 -1.12
CA ALA A 216 -4.07 -7.20 -0.22
C ALA A 216 -4.37 -5.90 -0.97
N THR A 217 -3.72 -5.69 -2.12
CA THR A 217 -3.99 -4.57 -3.03
C THR A 217 -5.38 -4.71 -3.64
N GLN A 218 -5.71 -5.87 -4.19
CA GLN A 218 -7.00 -6.12 -4.80
C GLN A 218 -8.14 -5.98 -3.79
N ASN A 219 -8.05 -6.64 -2.65
CA ASN A 219 -9.08 -6.62 -1.63
C ASN A 219 -9.39 -5.20 -1.13
N ARG A 220 -8.36 -4.34 -0.97
CA ARG A 220 -8.58 -2.94 -0.56
C ARG A 220 -9.20 -2.10 -1.65
N GLN A 221 -8.87 -2.35 -2.92
CA GLN A 221 -9.54 -1.69 -4.04
C GLN A 221 -11.02 -2.10 -4.12
N ASP A 222 -11.33 -3.39 -3.96
CA ASP A 222 -12.70 -3.89 -3.94
C ASP A 222 -13.51 -3.33 -2.75
N ALA A 223 -12.86 -3.20 -1.58
CA ALA A 223 -13.46 -2.56 -0.41
C ALA A 223 -13.79 -1.07 -0.68
N VAL A 224 -12.91 -0.32 -1.35
CA VAL A 224 -13.19 1.08 -1.72
C VAL A 224 -14.36 1.17 -2.70
N ARG A 225 -14.42 0.30 -3.73
CA ARG A 225 -15.56 0.26 -4.67
C ARG A 225 -16.90 -0.02 -3.97
N SER A 226 -16.87 -0.88 -2.95
CA SER A 226 -18.07 -1.18 -2.17
C SER A 226 -18.45 -0.04 -1.25
N LEU A 227 -17.45 0.55 -0.55
CA LEU A 227 -17.63 1.67 0.36
C LEU A 227 -18.11 2.93 -0.37
N SER A 228 -17.63 3.19 -1.59
CA SER A 228 -17.99 4.37 -2.37
C SER A 228 -19.48 4.49 -2.68
N LYS A 229 -20.22 3.39 -2.63
CA LYS A 229 -21.68 3.36 -2.83
C LYS A 229 -22.48 3.79 -1.60
N MET A 230 -21.83 3.98 -0.47
CA MET A 230 -22.46 4.16 0.84
C MET A 230 -22.08 5.47 1.52
N VAL A 231 -21.15 6.24 0.96
CA VAL A 231 -20.55 7.41 1.61
C VAL A 231 -20.52 8.64 0.71
N ASP A 232 -20.42 9.81 1.31
CA ASP A 232 -20.39 11.09 0.60
C ASP A 232 -18.97 11.58 0.32
N ILE A 233 -17.98 11.09 1.10
CA ILE A 233 -16.56 11.45 1.04
C ILE A 233 -15.71 10.27 1.46
N LEU A 234 -14.52 10.14 0.89
CA LEU A 234 -13.56 9.10 1.25
C LEU A 234 -12.28 9.70 1.84
N LEU A 235 -11.89 9.25 3.04
CA LEU A 235 -10.58 9.52 3.60
C LEU A 235 -9.73 8.24 3.55
N VAL A 236 -8.55 8.35 2.96
CA VAL A 236 -7.59 7.26 2.83
C VAL A 236 -6.40 7.55 3.74
N ILE A 237 -6.20 6.71 4.75
CA ILE A 237 -5.06 6.84 5.66
C ILE A 237 -3.85 6.15 5.01
N GLY A 238 -2.78 6.92 4.76
CA GLY A 238 -1.57 6.42 4.11
C GLY A 238 -0.57 7.50 3.78
N ALA A 239 0.62 7.11 3.36
CA ALA A 239 1.69 8.02 2.99
C ALA A 239 1.66 8.37 1.50
N LYS A 240 2.10 9.57 1.13
CA LYS A 240 2.16 10.05 -0.26
C LYS A 240 3.07 9.22 -1.16
N ASN A 241 4.10 8.58 -0.61
CA ASN A 241 4.99 7.67 -1.34
C ASN A 241 4.50 6.20 -1.37
N SER A 242 3.33 5.91 -0.80
CA SER A 242 2.71 4.58 -0.87
C SER A 242 1.87 4.45 -2.13
N SER A 243 2.31 3.66 -3.11
CA SER A 243 1.56 3.36 -4.33
C SER A 243 0.15 2.84 -4.01
N ASN A 244 0.03 1.86 -3.11
CA ASN A 244 -1.27 1.32 -2.71
C ASN A 244 -2.21 2.40 -2.14
N SER A 245 -1.70 3.32 -1.27
CA SER A 245 -2.54 4.34 -0.64
C SER A 245 -3.02 5.39 -1.65
N ASN A 246 -2.13 5.84 -2.56
CA ASN A 246 -2.52 6.73 -3.65
C ASN A 246 -3.61 6.09 -4.51
N ARG A 247 -3.41 4.81 -4.89
CA ARG A 247 -4.40 4.11 -5.72
C ARG A 247 -5.78 4.04 -5.07
N LEU A 248 -5.87 3.86 -3.75
CA LEU A 248 -7.18 3.85 -3.07
C LEU A 248 -7.86 5.21 -3.11
N ARG A 249 -7.09 6.33 -2.99
CA ARG A 249 -7.62 7.68 -3.17
C ARG A 249 -8.11 7.89 -4.60
N ASP A 250 -7.28 7.57 -5.59
CA ASP A 250 -7.61 7.75 -7.01
C ASP A 250 -8.87 6.96 -7.38
N LEU A 251 -8.99 5.73 -6.86
CA LEU A 251 -10.18 4.91 -7.07
C LEU A 251 -11.44 5.53 -6.45
N GLY A 252 -11.33 6.19 -5.29
CA GLY A 252 -12.44 6.94 -4.72
C GLY A 252 -12.87 8.09 -5.62
N GLU A 253 -11.91 8.84 -6.20
CA GLU A 253 -12.18 9.89 -7.18
C GLU A 253 -12.81 9.34 -8.46
N GLU A 254 -12.33 8.21 -8.98
CA GLU A 254 -12.92 7.51 -10.13
C GLU A 254 -14.36 7.04 -9.86
N CYS A 255 -14.68 6.73 -8.61
CA CYS A 255 -16.05 6.42 -8.18
C CYS A 255 -16.93 7.68 -7.98
N GLY A 256 -16.40 8.87 -8.24
CA GLY A 256 -17.13 10.14 -8.13
C GLY A 256 -17.17 10.75 -6.73
N LEU A 257 -16.33 10.28 -5.79
CA LEU A 257 -16.28 10.82 -4.42
C LEU A 257 -15.15 11.84 -4.26
N PRO A 258 -15.37 12.94 -3.53
CA PRO A 258 -14.27 13.70 -2.94
C PRO A 258 -13.41 12.75 -2.11
N SER A 259 -12.12 12.62 -2.45
CA SER A 259 -11.23 11.62 -1.83
C SER A 259 -9.93 12.27 -1.41
N TYR A 260 -9.51 12.02 -0.16
CA TYR A 260 -8.33 12.66 0.42
C TYR A 260 -7.37 11.63 1.02
N LEU A 261 -6.08 11.75 0.65
CA LEU A 261 -5.01 10.99 1.25
C LEU A 261 -4.42 11.75 2.43
N ILE A 262 -4.47 11.15 3.63
CA ILE A 262 -4.04 11.75 4.89
C ILE A 262 -3.11 10.82 5.66
N ASN A 263 -2.17 11.41 6.41
CA ASN A 263 -1.24 10.62 7.25
C ASN A 263 -1.83 10.29 8.64
N GLY A 264 -2.86 11.02 9.09
CA GLY A 264 -3.48 10.87 10.41
C GLY A 264 -4.43 12.02 10.71
N GLY A 265 -4.95 12.08 11.94
CA GLY A 265 -5.95 13.04 12.37
C GLY A 265 -5.56 14.50 12.20
N SER A 266 -4.28 14.84 12.36
CA SER A 266 -3.78 16.22 12.18
C SER A 266 -3.95 16.76 10.75
N ASN A 267 -4.19 15.91 9.77
CA ASN A 267 -4.42 16.31 8.37
C ASN A 267 -5.91 16.45 8.02
N VAL A 268 -6.80 16.17 8.96
CA VAL A 268 -8.25 16.30 8.74
C VAL A 268 -8.61 17.77 8.69
N ASP A 269 -9.22 18.19 7.57
CA ASP A 269 -9.73 19.55 7.40
C ASP A 269 -11.24 19.58 7.67
N PRO A 270 -11.71 20.34 8.70
CA PRO A 270 -13.12 20.42 9.02
C PRO A 270 -14.01 20.89 7.86
N ARG A 271 -13.47 21.65 6.92
CA ARG A 271 -14.20 22.17 5.75
C ARG A 271 -14.67 21.05 4.80
N TRP A 272 -14.03 19.90 4.85
CA TRP A 272 -14.43 18.74 4.01
C TRP A 272 -15.79 18.17 4.42
N PHE A 273 -16.26 18.48 5.63
CA PHE A 273 -17.49 17.89 6.18
C PHE A 273 -18.73 18.78 6.06
N GLU A 274 -18.61 19.91 5.37
CA GLU A 274 -19.76 20.76 5.08
C GLU A 274 -20.78 20.00 4.22
N ASN A 275 -22.00 19.80 4.73
CA ASN A 275 -23.08 19.05 4.11
C ASN A 275 -22.82 17.52 3.92
N ILE A 276 -21.80 16.96 4.58
CA ILE A 276 -21.50 15.53 4.57
C ILE A 276 -22.26 14.83 5.70
N LYS A 277 -22.91 13.72 5.38
CA LYS A 277 -23.61 12.86 6.34
C LYS A 277 -22.83 11.60 6.66
N THR A 278 -22.13 11.06 5.67
CA THR A 278 -21.44 9.76 5.80
C THR A 278 -20.03 9.86 5.27
N ILE A 279 -19.06 9.55 6.13
CA ILE A 279 -17.63 9.55 5.81
C ILE A 279 -17.17 8.10 5.66
N GLY A 280 -16.54 7.77 4.55
CA GLY A 280 -15.81 6.52 4.36
C GLY A 280 -14.37 6.65 4.85
N LEU A 281 -13.91 5.72 5.66
CA LEU A 281 -12.52 5.61 6.05
C LEU A 281 -11.92 4.31 5.55
N THR A 282 -10.79 4.39 4.86
CA THR A 282 -9.95 3.24 4.53
C THR A 282 -8.50 3.53 4.89
N ALA A 283 -7.68 2.51 4.88
CA ALA A 283 -6.25 2.63 5.17
C ALA A 283 -5.44 1.75 4.22
N GLY A 284 -4.37 2.31 3.68
CA GLY A 284 -3.44 1.57 2.84
C GLY A 284 -2.77 0.42 3.58
N ALA A 285 -2.25 -0.55 2.83
CA ALA A 285 -1.65 -1.78 3.36
C ALA A 285 -0.45 -1.56 4.29
N SER A 286 0.11 -0.36 4.33
CA SER A 286 1.22 0.04 5.21
C SER A 286 0.80 0.98 6.36
N ALA A 287 -0.49 1.29 6.50
CA ALA A 287 -0.99 2.17 7.55
C ALA A 287 -1.52 1.37 8.75
N PRO A 288 -1.05 1.62 9.98
CA PRO A 288 -1.51 0.91 11.16
C PRO A 288 -2.89 1.39 11.61
N GLU A 289 -3.65 0.50 12.26
CA GLU A 289 -5.01 0.78 12.75
C GLU A 289 -5.05 1.96 13.75
N VAL A 290 -3.96 2.21 14.49
CA VAL A 290 -3.88 3.35 15.41
C VAL A 290 -4.06 4.69 14.70
N LEU A 291 -3.63 4.81 13.43
CA LEU A 291 -3.86 6.03 12.65
C LEU A 291 -5.31 6.15 12.18
N VAL A 292 -6.01 5.04 11.96
CA VAL A 292 -7.46 5.05 11.68
C VAL A 292 -8.22 5.58 12.90
N GLN A 293 -7.88 5.07 14.09
CA GLN A 293 -8.49 5.53 15.34
C GLN A 293 -8.16 7.01 15.63
N ASP A 294 -6.95 7.47 15.32
CA ASP A 294 -6.56 8.88 15.42
C ASP A 294 -7.45 9.78 14.55
N VAL A 295 -7.72 9.38 13.30
CA VAL A 295 -8.62 10.09 12.39
C VAL A 295 -10.06 10.07 12.90
N VAL A 296 -10.57 8.93 13.37
CA VAL A 296 -11.90 8.81 13.98
C VAL A 296 -12.05 9.74 15.17
N ASN A 297 -11.06 9.75 16.07
CA ASN A 297 -11.08 10.62 17.25
C ASN A 297 -11.06 12.10 16.86
N LYS A 298 -10.24 12.47 15.85
CA LYS A 298 -10.20 13.84 15.34
C LYS A 298 -11.53 14.27 14.74
N ILE A 299 -12.20 13.42 13.98
CA ILE A 299 -13.52 13.71 13.43
C ILE A 299 -14.55 13.91 14.56
N LYS A 300 -14.54 13.06 15.60
CA LYS A 300 -15.39 13.20 16.78
C LYS A 300 -15.15 14.52 17.53
N GLU A 301 -13.88 14.95 17.64
CA GLU A 301 -13.49 16.20 18.29
C GLU A 301 -14.05 17.44 17.57
N ILE A 302 -13.97 17.45 16.24
CA ILE A 302 -14.35 18.62 15.43
C ILE A 302 -15.82 18.62 15.00
N SER A 303 -16.49 17.47 15.09
CA SER A 303 -17.92 17.35 14.75
C SER A 303 -18.79 18.06 15.79
N LYS A 304 -19.77 18.83 15.28
CA LYS A 304 -20.84 19.42 16.12
C LYS A 304 -22.02 18.45 16.33
N SER A 305 -21.96 17.29 15.69
CA SER A 305 -23.02 16.28 15.67
C SER A 305 -22.56 15.02 16.40
N GLU A 306 -23.50 14.17 16.80
CA GLU A 306 -23.17 12.82 17.25
C GLU A 306 -22.54 12.04 16.10
N VAL A 307 -21.41 11.35 16.38
CA VAL A 307 -20.67 10.57 15.39
C VAL A 307 -20.82 9.08 15.70
N VAL A 308 -21.47 8.36 14.79
CA VAL A 308 -21.60 6.91 14.86
C VAL A 308 -20.56 6.25 13.95
N VAL A 309 -19.86 5.26 14.47
CA VAL A 309 -18.81 4.54 13.75
C VAL A 309 -19.22 3.09 13.57
N SER A 310 -19.12 2.58 12.35
CA SER A 310 -19.41 1.19 12.02
C SER A 310 -18.41 0.62 11.02
N ASP A 311 -18.18 -0.67 11.06
CA ASP A 311 -17.48 -1.38 9.99
C ASP A 311 -18.47 -1.76 8.89
N MET A 312 -18.02 -1.66 7.62
CA MET A 312 -18.76 -2.25 6.51
C MET A 312 -18.62 -3.78 6.51
N ASP A 313 -19.56 -4.47 5.90
CA ASP A 313 -19.40 -5.89 5.59
C ASP A 313 -18.24 -6.07 4.59
N GLY A 314 -17.42 -7.09 4.82
CA GLY A 314 -16.26 -7.32 3.98
C GLY A 314 -15.52 -8.61 4.31
N ILE A 315 -14.51 -8.91 3.52
CA ILE A 315 -13.71 -10.13 3.70
C ILE A 315 -12.77 -10.01 4.90
N THR A 316 -12.45 -11.14 5.51
CA THR A 316 -11.39 -11.25 6.51
C THR A 316 -10.16 -11.88 5.84
N GLU A 317 -9.03 -11.21 5.92
CA GLU A 317 -7.76 -11.73 5.40
C GLU A 317 -7.11 -12.66 6.42
N ASN A 318 -6.93 -13.94 6.06
CA ASN A 318 -6.33 -14.97 6.91
C ASN A 318 -4.90 -15.35 6.46
N THR A 319 -4.27 -14.51 5.63
CA THR A 319 -2.92 -14.76 5.14
C THR A 319 -1.90 -14.49 6.25
N PHE A 320 -0.95 -15.41 6.41
CA PHE A 320 0.17 -15.29 7.32
C PHE A 320 1.47 -15.64 6.59
N PHE A 321 2.53 -14.87 6.83
CA PHE A 321 3.87 -15.15 6.34
C PHE A 321 4.84 -15.37 7.49
N ALA A 322 5.54 -16.49 7.44
CA ALA A 322 6.56 -16.81 8.45
C ALA A 322 7.71 -15.79 8.43
N LEU A 323 8.17 -15.40 9.60
CA LEU A 323 9.34 -14.53 9.75
C LEU A 323 10.62 -15.17 9.15
N PRO A 324 11.64 -14.39 8.78
CA PRO A 324 12.94 -14.90 8.39
C PRO A 324 13.54 -15.81 9.48
N LYS A 325 14.22 -16.90 9.09
CA LYS A 325 14.75 -17.90 10.03
C LYS A 325 15.60 -17.28 11.13
N LYS A 326 16.41 -16.27 10.83
CA LYS A 326 17.32 -15.61 11.78
C LYS A 326 16.60 -14.95 12.97
N VAL A 327 15.31 -14.61 12.85
CA VAL A 327 14.53 -13.88 13.89
C VAL A 327 13.33 -14.67 14.41
N ARG A 328 13.16 -15.95 14.00
CA ARG A 328 12.02 -16.78 14.46
C ARG A 328 12.09 -17.20 15.95
N LYS A 329 13.29 -17.15 16.56
CA LYS A 329 13.48 -17.54 17.97
C LYS A 329 14.37 -16.56 18.69
#